data_554a33ec5567fce639f97bf05f0bc9a1
#
_entry.id   554a33ec5567fce639f97bf05f0bc9a1
#
_cell.length_a   1.000
_cell.length_b   1.000
_cell.length_c   1.000
_cell.angle_alpha   90.00
_cell.angle_beta   90.00
_cell.angle_gamma   90.00
#
_symmetry.space_group_name_H-M   'P 1'
#
loop_
_entity.id
_entity.type
_entity.pdbx_description
1 polymer ?
#
loop_
_entity_poly.entity_id
_entity_poly.type
_entity_poly.pdbx_seq_one_letter_code
_entity_poly.pdbx_strand_id
1 'polypeptide(L)'
;MKKFNLSISKTIILLFLSIKPLYSAEMTDPIKVDWSFKGLTGTFDRASLQRGFQVYKEVCSSCHSMQYLSYRNLGESGGPEFTEAEVKAIAASFEVTDGPDSQGEMFTRPGRPSDMFVSPHPNKEAAAAANGGAYPPDMSVLVKARKGGANYIYSVLVGYEDPPPGVTLDQGVYYNKYMIGNKIKMPNNLEDGLIEYADGTDSTVDQMAKDVTTFLAWAAEPELEERHRTGVKVIIYLILLTTLVYLSMKKIWSRVDTEV
;
A
#
# COMPACT_ATOMS: atom_id res chain seq x y z
N MET A 1 53.06 -29.34 -27.26
CA MET A 1 52.09 -28.93 -26.25
C MET A 1 51.46 -27.56 -26.58
N LYS A 2 50.75 -27.37 -27.69
CA LYS A 2 50.12 -26.06 -28.06
C LYS A 2 48.79 -26.15 -28.82
N LYS A 3 48.05 -27.26 -28.74
CA LYS A 3 46.75 -27.43 -29.46
C LYS A 3 45.53 -27.54 -28.56
N PHE A 4 45.69 -27.48 -27.20
CA PHE A 4 44.55 -27.74 -26.27
C PHE A 4 43.76 -26.44 -25.92
N ASN A 5 44.33 -25.27 -26.10
CA ASN A 5 43.70 -24.01 -25.65
C ASN A 5 42.70 -23.35 -26.61
N LEU A 6 42.65 -23.78 -27.88
CA LEU A 6 41.77 -23.13 -28.87
C LEU A 6 40.37 -23.71 -28.91
N SER A 7 40.22 -24.98 -28.46
CA SER A 7 38.89 -25.67 -28.41
C SER A 7 38.02 -25.18 -27.25
N ILE A 8 38.62 -24.93 -26.07
CA ILE A 8 37.93 -24.49 -24.86
C ILE A 8 37.40 -23.04 -25.04
N SER A 9 38.19 -22.15 -25.70
CA SER A 9 37.77 -20.79 -25.98
C SER A 9 36.56 -20.71 -26.91
N LYS A 10 36.49 -21.56 -27.95
CA LYS A 10 35.34 -21.61 -28.88
C LYS A 10 34.07 -22.18 -28.22
N THR A 11 34.22 -23.16 -27.32
CA THR A 11 33.09 -23.74 -26.58
C THR A 11 32.51 -22.77 -25.58
N ILE A 12 33.32 -21.98 -24.90
CA ILE A 12 32.87 -20.95 -23.96
C ILE A 12 32.16 -19.79 -24.72
N ILE A 13 32.66 -19.39 -25.90
CA ILE A 13 32.00 -18.35 -26.70
C ILE A 13 30.66 -18.84 -27.25
N LEU A 14 30.51 -20.10 -27.63
CA LEU A 14 29.24 -20.67 -28.06
C LEU A 14 28.23 -20.80 -26.92
N LEU A 15 28.66 -21.00 -25.67
CA LEU A 15 27.79 -21.07 -24.50
C LEU A 15 27.20 -19.68 -24.13
N PHE A 16 27.97 -18.60 -24.37
CA PHE A 16 27.47 -17.23 -24.12
C PHE A 16 26.49 -16.71 -25.18
N LEU A 17 26.52 -17.25 -26.41
CA LEU A 17 25.62 -16.85 -27.49
C LEU A 17 24.23 -17.49 -27.39
N SER A 18 24.02 -18.46 -26.51
CA SER A 18 22.73 -19.13 -26.30
C SER A 18 21.88 -18.54 -25.15
N ILE A 19 22.33 -17.48 -24.49
CA ILE A 19 21.53 -16.76 -23.50
C ILE A 19 20.49 -15.92 -24.26
N LYS A 20 19.30 -16.52 -24.48
CA LYS A 20 18.15 -15.75 -24.93
C LYS A 20 17.87 -14.69 -23.85
N PRO A 21 17.69 -13.41 -24.22
CA PRO A 21 17.25 -12.43 -23.24
C PRO A 21 15.96 -12.93 -22.63
N LEU A 22 15.92 -13.10 -21.30
CA LEU A 22 14.67 -13.24 -20.59
C LEU A 22 13.89 -11.94 -20.85
N TYR A 23 12.91 -12.00 -21.72
CA TYR A 23 11.91 -10.94 -21.83
C TYR A 23 11.21 -10.84 -20.48
N SER A 24 11.60 -9.88 -19.67
CA SER A 24 10.78 -9.44 -18.54
C SER A 24 9.45 -8.95 -19.14
N ALA A 25 8.34 -9.50 -18.68
CA ALA A 25 7.04 -9.00 -19.08
C ALA A 25 7.01 -7.48 -18.84
N GLU A 26 6.84 -6.71 -19.90
CA GLU A 26 6.85 -5.26 -19.85
C GLU A 26 5.59 -4.83 -19.10
N MET A 27 5.79 -4.25 -17.94
CA MET A 27 4.70 -3.71 -17.12
C MET A 27 4.43 -2.28 -17.60
N THR A 28 3.18 -1.97 -17.93
CA THR A 28 2.75 -0.61 -18.23
C THR A 28 3.01 0.29 -17.02
N ASP A 29 3.64 1.43 -17.25
CA ASP A 29 3.89 2.40 -16.17
C ASP A 29 2.57 2.84 -15.54
N PRO A 30 2.49 2.87 -14.19
CA PRO A 30 1.30 3.32 -13.49
C PRO A 30 0.93 4.76 -13.82
N ILE A 31 -0.37 5.03 -13.82
CA ILE A 31 -0.94 6.38 -13.97
C ILE A 31 -0.38 7.27 -12.85
N LYS A 32 0.14 8.42 -13.21
CA LYS A 32 0.63 9.40 -12.24
C LYS A 32 -0.54 10.24 -11.75
N VAL A 33 -0.81 10.15 -10.45
CA VAL A 33 -1.82 10.96 -9.76
C VAL A 33 -1.11 11.92 -8.81
N ASP A 34 -1.61 13.13 -8.73
CA ASP A 34 -1.12 14.12 -7.78
C ASP A 34 -1.82 13.90 -6.43
N TRP A 35 -1.10 13.21 -5.54
CA TRP A 35 -1.60 12.86 -4.21
C TRP A 35 -1.29 13.96 -3.22
N SER A 36 -2.29 14.38 -2.43
CA SER A 36 -2.16 15.42 -1.38
C SER A 36 -1.08 15.08 -0.33
N PHE A 37 -0.87 13.82 -0.06
CA PHE A 37 0.11 13.32 0.92
C PHE A 37 1.55 13.22 0.40
N LYS A 38 1.80 13.56 -0.87
CA LYS A 38 3.17 13.57 -1.43
C LYS A 38 3.95 14.82 -1.07
N GLY A 39 5.29 14.69 -1.10
CA GLY A 39 6.23 15.79 -0.85
C GLY A 39 6.56 15.96 0.63
N LEU A 40 7.41 16.94 0.93
CA LEU A 40 7.94 17.16 2.29
C LEU A 40 6.90 17.67 3.31
N THR A 41 5.82 18.25 2.83
CA THR A 41 4.74 18.83 3.66
C THR A 41 3.37 18.26 3.28
N GLY A 42 3.35 17.17 2.52
CA GLY A 42 2.11 16.52 2.10
C GLY A 42 1.33 16.00 3.30
N THR A 43 -0.01 16.14 3.23
CA THR A 43 -0.96 15.69 4.24
C THR A 43 -2.08 14.91 3.58
N PHE A 44 -2.69 13.99 4.31
CA PHE A 44 -3.86 13.27 3.82
C PHE A 44 -5.11 14.17 3.82
N ASP A 45 -5.92 14.05 2.79
CA ASP A 45 -7.26 14.64 2.75
C ASP A 45 -8.20 13.80 3.62
N ARG A 46 -8.78 14.39 4.68
CA ARG A 46 -9.61 13.69 5.66
C ARG A 46 -10.91 13.14 5.06
N ALA A 47 -11.55 13.91 4.20
CA ALA A 47 -12.76 13.46 3.53
C ALA A 47 -12.47 12.26 2.62
N SER A 48 -11.36 12.32 1.87
CA SER A 48 -10.90 11.20 1.04
C SER A 48 -10.57 9.96 1.88
N LEU A 49 -9.97 10.13 3.09
CA LEU A 49 -9.72 9.00 4.00
C LEU A 49 -11.01 8.36 4.52
N GLN A 50 -12.00 9.16 4.88
CA GLN A 50 -13.29 8.66 5.37
C GLN A 50 -14.06 7.93 4.26
N ARG A 51 -14.14 8.51 3.06
CA ARG A 51 -14.73 7.85 1.88
C ARG A 51 -13.95 6.59 1.51
N GLY A 52 -12.62 6.63 1.53
CA GLY A 52 -11.77 5.48 1.26
C GLY A 52 -11.94 4.34 2.27
N PHE A 53 -12.15 4.66 3.55
CA PHE A 53 -12.54 3.67 4.55
C PHE A 53 -13.91 3.05 4.23
N GLN A 54 -14.87 3.85 3.78
CA GLN A 54 -16.19 3.35 3.36
C GLN A 54 -16.05 2.37 2.20
N VAL A 55 -15.28 2.71 1.14
CA VAL A 55 -14.99 1.79 0.02
C VAL A 55 -14.33 0.51 0.52
N TYR A 56 -13.34 0.62 1.40
CA TYR A 56 -12.70 -0.57 1.99
C TYR A 56 -13.73 -1.43 2.72
N LYS A 57 -14.51 -0.84 3.61
CA LYS A 57 -15.50 -1.55 4.44
C LYS A 57 -16.58 -2.24 3.60
N GLU A 58 -17.11 -1.58 2.59
CA GLU A 58 -18.27 -2.06 1.83
C GLU A 58 -17.89 -2.97 0.65
N VAL A 59 -16.70 -2.78 0.08
CA VAL A 59 -16.28 -3.50 -1.13
C VAL A 59 -15.11 -4.44 -0.86
N CYS A 60 -14.01 -3.93 -0.31
CA CYS A 60 -12.73 -4.65 -0.27
C CYS A 60 -12.63 -5.66 0.89
N SER A 61 -13.23 -5.34 2.03
CA SER A 61 -13.10 -6.13 3.27
C SER A 61 -13.72 -7.52 3.21
N SER A 62 -14.58 -7.78 2.21
CA SER A 62 -15.15 -9.10 1.95
C SER A 62 -14.11 -10.15 1.53
N CYS A 63 -12.98 -9.70 0.93
CA CYS A 63 -11.92 -10.57 0.44
C CYS A 63 -10.56 -10.25 1.06
N HIS A 64 -10.28 -8.98 1.39
CA HIS A 64 -8.98 -8.51 1.85
C HIS A 64 -8.95 -8.19 3.33
N SER A 65 -7.95 -8.75 4.02
CA SER A 65 -7.65 -8.40 5.42
C SER A 65 -6.88 -7.08 5.54
N MET A 66 -6.87 -6.51 6.74
CA MET A 66 -6.09 -5.34 7.14
C MET A 66 -5.61 -5.51 8.59
N GLN A 67 -4.72 -6.49 8.80
CA GLN A 67 -4.41 -7.05 10.11
C GLN A 67 -3.54 -6.17 11.01
N TYR A 68 -2.92 -5.11 10.48
CA TYR A 68 -2.01 -4.25 11.27
C TYR A 68 -2.68 -2.98 11.78
N LEU A 69 -3.98 -2.79 11.53
CA LEU A 69 -4.76 -1.68 12.05
C LEU A 69 -5.77 -2.14 13.09
N SER A 70 -5.90 -1.36 14.15
CA SER A 70 -7.02 -1.45 15.10
C SER A 70 -8.09 -0.42 14.73
N TYR A 71 -9.33 -0.65 15.12
CA TYR A 71 -10.42 0.32 14.87
C TYR A 71 -10.14 1.68 15.50
N ARG A 72 -9.44 1.75 16.65
CA ARG A 72 -9.04 3.02 17.29
C ARG A 72 -8.20 3.91 16.38
N ASN A 73 -7.39 3.33 15.48
CA ASN A 73 -6.55 4.13 14.59
C ASN A 73 -7.37 5.01 13.64
N LEU A 74 -8.62 4.67 13.37
CA LEU A 74 -9.53 5.50 12.58
C LEU A 74 -9.84 6.86 13.22
N GLY A 75 -9.69 7.00 14.55
CA GLY A 75 -9.89 8.25 15.27
C GLY A 75 -8.61 9.04 15.55
N GLU A 76 -7.44 8.51 15.17
CA GLU A 76 -6.16 9.16 15.43
C GLU A 76 -5.93 10.37 14.53
N SER A 77 -5.23 11.38 15.08
CA SER A 77 -4.85 12.56 14.31
C SER A 77 -3.92 12.18 13.15
N GLY A 78 -4.19 12.76 11.99
CA GLY A 78 -3.47 12.39 10.76
C GLY A 78 -4.13 11.26 9.97
N GLY A 79 -5.12 10.59 10.55
CA GLY A 79 -5.94 9.55 9.94
C GLY A 79 -7.30 10.06 9.47
N PRO A 80 -8.30 9.17 9.35
CA PRO A 80 -9.67 9.54 9.02
C PRO A 80 -10.33 10.49 10.05
N GLU A 81 -9.81 10.53 11.28
CA GLU A 81 -10.24 11.40 12.37
C GLU A 81 -11.73 11.27 12.72
N PHE A 82 -12.26 10.05 12.65
CA PHE A 82 -13.60 9.78 13.17
C PHE A 82 -13.66 10.06 14.66
N THR A 83 -14.79 10.55 15.12
CA THR A 83 -15.04 10.78 16.56
C THR A 83 -14.99 9.47 17.35
N GLU A 84 -14.75 9.57 18.66
CA GLU A 84 -14.74 8.37 19.52
C GLU A 84 -16.05 7.57 19.46
N ALA A 85 -17.19 8.26 19.31
CA ALA A 85 -18.49 7.62 19.16
C ALA A 85 -18.61 6.85 17.84
N GLU A 86 -18.16 7.45 16.74
CA GLU A 86 -18.14 6.79 15.43
C GLU A 86 -17.20 5.59 15.41
N VAL A 87 -16.01 5.71 15.97
CA VAL A 87 -15.04 4.59 16.08
C VAL A 87 -15.66 3.43 16.88
N LYS A 88 -16.37 3.72 17.98
CA LYS A 88 -17.07 2.69 18.75
C LYS A 88 -18.19 2.04 17.95
N ALA A 89 -18.99 2.83 17.23
CA ALA A 89 -20.07 2.33 16.39
C ALA A 89 -19.52 1.48 15.22
N ILE A 90 -18.46 1.94 14.57
CA ILE A 90 -17.78 1.19 13.50
C ILE A 90 -17.25 -0.14 14.04
N ALA A 91 -16.51 -0.13 15.13
CA ALA A 91 -15.98 -1.35 15.73
C ALA A 91 -17.10 -2.34 16.09
N ALA A 92 -18.16 -1.86 16.73
CA ALA A 92 -19.30 -2.69 17.14
C ALA A 92 -20.10 -3.27 15.97
N SER A 93 -19.95 -2.74 14.75
CA SER A 93 -20.59 -3.32 13.55
C SER A 93 -19.90 -4.58 13.02
N PHE A 94 -18.76 -4.97 13.61
CA PHE A 94 -18.04 -6.18 13.29
C PHE A 94 -18.13 -7.18 14.44
N GLU A 95 -18.18 -8.47 14.12
CA GLU A 95 -18.13 -9.54 15.11
C GLU A 95 -16.69 -10.03 15.29
N VAL A 96 -16.25 -10.10 16.53
CA VAL A 96 -14.90 -10.54 16.91
C VAL A 96 -15.01 -11.82 17.71
N THR A 97 -14.26 -12.86 17.31
CA THR A 97 -14.08 -14.05 18.12
C THR A 97 -13.13 -13.75 19.27
N ASP A 98 -13.57 -13.97 20.49
CA ASP A 98 -12.83 -13.72 21.73
C ASP A 98 -12.85 -14.99 22.61
N GLY A 99 -12.01 -15.05 23.63
CA GLY A 99 -11.93 -16.18 24.54
C GLY A 99 -10.49 -16.73 24.67
N PRO A 100 -10.33 -17.91 25.26
CA PRO A 100 -11.39 -18.71 25.83
C PRO A 100 -12.02 -18.09 27.08
N ASP A 101 -13.30 -18.38 27.34
CA ASP A 101 -13.98 -18.02 28.58
C ASP A 101 -13.54 -18.91 29.76
N SER A 102 -14.19 -18.79 30.91
CA SER A 102 -13.88 -19.59 32.10
C SER A 102 -14.14 -21.10 31.94
N GLN A 103 -14.83 -21.50 30.88
CA GLN A 103 -15.12 -22.90 30.54
C GLN A 103 -14.22 -23.42 29.40
N GLY A 104 -13.38 -22.56 28.85
CA GLY A 104 -12.47 -22.89 27.74
C GLY A 104 -13.11 -22.70 26.35
N GLU A 105 -14.29 -22.09 26.26
CA GLU A 105 -15.03 -21.91 25.01
C GLU A 105 -14.71 -20.57 24.35
N MET A 106 -14.60 -20.58 23.01
CA MET A 106 -14.50 -19.36 22.22
C MET A 106 -15.90 -18.79 22.00
N PHE A 107 -16.05 -17.47 22.09
CA PHE A 107 -17.32 -16.80 21.90
C PHE A 107 -17.19 -15.61 20.95
N THR A 108 -18.30 -15.18 20.40
CA THR A 108 -18.38 -14.02 19.51
C THR A 108 -18.96 -12.83 20.26
N ARG A 109 -18.38 -11.67 20.06
CA ARG A 109 -18.87 -10.40 20.62
C ARG A 109 -18.75 -9.27 19.60
N PRO A 110 -19.49 -8.16 19.79
CA PRO A 110 -19.24 -6.92 19.05
C PRO A 110 -17.80 -6.44 19.26
N GLY A 111 -17.20 -5.94 18.18
CA GLY A 111 -15.85 -5.38 18.20
C GLY A 111 -15.74 -4.14 19.11
N ARG A 112 -14.53 -3.91 19.58
CA ARG A 112 -14.13 -2.75 20.39
C ARG A 112 -13.07 -1.94 19.65
N PRO A 113 -12.89 -0.65 19.97
CA PRO A 113 -11.84 0.17 19.35
C PRO A 113 -10.42 -0.43 19.42
N SER A 114 -10.12 -1.21 20.45
CA SER A 114 -8.83 -1.88 20.63
C SER A 114 -8.63 -3.12 19.74
N ASP A 115 -9.70 -3.67 19.18
CA ASP A 115 -9.61 -4.85 18.35
C ASP A 115 -9.00 -4.51 16.99
N MET A 116 -8.28 -5.47 16.43
CA MET A 116 -7.77 -5.36 15.06
C MET A 116 -8.92 -5.48 14.06
N PHE A 117 -8.73 -4.95 12.87
CA PHE A 117 -9.68 -5.17 11.78
C PHE A 117 -9.91 -6.65 11.55
N VAL A 118 -11.18 -7.06 11.50
CA VAL A 118 -11.55 -8.46 11.33
C VAL A 118 -11.17 -8.94 9.93
N SER A 119 -10.47 -10.06 9.87
CA SER A 119 -10.16 -10.72 8.60
C SER A 119 -11.37 -11.47 8.07
N PRO A 120 -11.66 -11.41 6.74
CA PRO A 120 -12.82 -12.11 6.15
C PRO A 120 -12.69 -13.63 6.19
N HIS A 121 -11.48 -14.14 6.31
CA HIS A 121 -11.19 -15.57 6.35
C HIS A 121 -10.26 -15.92 7.51
N PRO A 122 -10.41 -17.10 8.12
CA PRO A 122 -9.63 -17.50 9.29
C PRO A 122 -8.14 -17.75 8.99
N ASN A 123 -7.80 -18.08 7.76
CA ASN A 123 -6.43 -18.37 7.33
C ASN A 123 -6.27 -18.17 5.81
N LYS A 124 -5.03 -18.26 5.33
CA LYS A 124 -4.69 -18.06 3.92
C LYS A 124 -5.27 -19.13 3.00
N GLU A 125 -5.37 -20.34 3.46
CA GLU A 125 -5.91 -21.49 2.72
C GLU A 125 -7.40 -21.30 2.48
N ALA A 126 -8.15 -20.91 3.49
CA ALA A 126 -9.57 -20.58 3.38
C ALA A 126 -9.80 -19.37 2.46
N ALA A 127 -8.97 -18.32 2.59
CA ALA A 127 -9.02 -17.16 1.72
C ALA A 127 -8.75 -17.53 0.25
N ALA A 128 -7.74 -18.35 -0.01
CA ALA A 128 -7.43 -18.81 -1.36
C ALA A 128 -8.55 -19.69 -1.94
N ALA A 129 -9.11 -20.60 -1.14
CA ALA A 129 -10.22 -21.45 -1.57
C ALA A 129 -11.47 -20.64 -1.96
N ALA A 130 -11.81 -19.61 -1.17
CA ALA A 130 -12.93 -18.72 -1.45
C ALA A 130 -12.70 -17.84 -2.70
N ASN A 131 -11.45 -17.62 -3.11
CA ASN A 131 -11.07 -16.74 -4.21
C ASN A 131 -10.45 -17.49 -5.40
N GLY A 132 -11.00 -18.64 -5.77
CA GLY A 132 -10.61 -19.40 -6.95
C GLY A 132 -9.13 -19.84 -6.95
N GLY A 133 -8.58 -20.13 -5.77
CA GLY A 133 -7.18 -20.53 -5.57
C GLY A 133 -6.17 -19.38 -5.50
N ALA A 134 -6.62 -18.12 -5.56
CA ALA A 134 -5.76 -16.96 -5.35
C ALA A 134 -5.93 -16.40 -3.94
N TYR A 135 -4.84 -16.18 -3.23
CA TYR A 135 -4.87 -15.51 -1.93
C TYR A 135 -4.94 -13.98 -2.10
N PRO A 136 -6.02 -13.31 -1.68
CA PRO A 136 -6.08 -11.86 -1.66
C PRO A 136 -5.05 -11.32 -0.65
N PRO A 137 -4.15 -10.41 -1.05
CA PRO A 137 -3.14 -9.89 -0.14
C PRO A 137 -3.76 -9.05 0.99
N ASP A 138 -3.11 -9.07 2.16
CA ASP A 138 -3.41 -8.12 3.23
C ASP A 138 -3.13 -6.69 2.77
N MET A 139 -4.05 -5.77 3.06
CA MET A 139 -3.97 -4.39 2.56
C MET A 139 -3.19 -3.44 3.48
N SER A 140 -2.85 -3.82 4.70
CA SER A 140 -2.25 -2.95 5.71
C SER A 140 -1.03 -2.18 5.23
N VAL A 141 -0.16 -2.84 4.46
CA VAL A 141 1.09 -2.24 3.93
C VAL A 141 1.20 -2.36 2.41
N LEU A 142 0.08 -2.62 1.73
CA LEU A 142 0.06 -2.94 0.30
C LEU A 142 0.69 -1.84 -0.55
N VAL A 143 0.41 -0.57 -0.25
CA VAL A 143 0.95 0.58 -0.98
C VAL A 143 2.47 0.63 -0.90
N LYS A 144 3.07 0.28 0.24
CA LYS A 144 4.54 0.23 0.38
C LYS A 144 5.16 -1.04 -0.22
N ALA A 145 4.40 -2.11 -0.30
CA ALA A 145 4.86 -3.40 -0.82
C ALA A 145 4.82 -3.48 -2.37
N ARG A 146 4.45 -2.43 -3.06
CA ARG A 146 4.35 -2.40 -4.53
C ARG A 146 5.20 -1.28 -5.13
N LYS A 147 5.97 -1.62 -6.19
CA LYS A 147 6.67 -0.63 -7.00
C LYS A 147 5.62 0.31 -7.64
N GLY A 148 5.81 1.61 -7.48
CA GLY A 148 4.84 2.61 -7.90
C GLY A 148 3.88 3.07 -6.79
N GLY A 149 3.80 2.34 -5.67
CA GLY A 149 3.04 2.74 -4.48
C GLY A 149 1.57 3.02 -4.78
N ALA A 150 1.06 4.16 -4.32
CA ALA A 150 -0.32 4.58 -4.53
C ALA A 150 -0.70 4.67 -6.02
N ASN A 151 0.21 5.13 -6.89
CA ASN A 151 -0.06 5.16 -8.32
C ASN A 151 -0.35 3.77 -8.90
N TYR A 152 0.39 2.75 -8.44
CA TYR A 152 0.17 1.38 -8.89
C TYR A 152 -1.17 0.83 -8.40
N ILE A 153 -1.51 1.02 -7.12
CA ILE A 153 -2.79 0.54 -6.57
C ILE A 153 -3.96 1.17 -7.32
N TYR A 154 -3.94 2.50 -7.47
CA TYR A 154 -4.93 3.22 -8.24
C TYR A 154 -5.04 2.68 -9.68
N SER A 155 -3.90 2.53 -10.37
CA SER A 155 -3.87 2.05 -11.75
C SER A 155 -4.46 0.65 -11.90
N VAL A 156 -4.19 -0.26 -10.96
CA VAL A 156 -4.79 -1.60 -10.97
C VAL A 156 -6.30 -1.53 -10.80
N LEU A 157 -6.81 -0.64 -9.94
CA LEU A 157 -8.26 -0.51 -9.71
C LEU A 157 -9.01 0.02 -10.93
N VAL A 158 -8.41 0.93 -11.72
CA VAL A 158 -9.04 1.52 -12.91
C VAL A 158 -8.58 0.87 -14.22
N GLY A 159 -7.68 -0.11 -14.17
CA GLY A 159 -7.00 -0.66 -15.35
C GLY A 159 -7.65 -1.91 -15.94
N TYR A 160 -8.89 -2.22 -15.60
CA TYR A 160 -9.64 -3.31 -16.20
C TYR A 160 -10.12 -2.93 -17.60
N GLU A 161 -9.80 -3.76 -18.58
CA GLU A 161 -10.15 -3.58 -19.99
C GLU A 161 -10.51 -4.93 -20.60
N ASP A 162 -11.17 -4.93 -21.74
CA ASP A 162 -11.32 -6.12 -22.56
C ASP A 162 -9.95 -6.60 -23.08
N PRO A 163 -9.69 -7.91 -23.09
CA PRO A 163 -8.42 -8.42 -23.59
C PRO A 163 -8.22 -8.06 -25.07
N PRO A 164 -7.00 -7.67 -25.47
CA PRO A 164 -6.71 -7.40 -26.88
C PRO A 164 -6.94 -8.62 -27.77
N PRO A 165 -7.16 -8.44 -29.09
CA PRO A 165 -7.32 -9.54 -30.02
C PRO A 165 -6.15 -10.55 -29.93
N GLY A 166 -6.47 -11.85 -29.80
CA GLY A 166 -5.50 -12.93 -29.70
C GLY A 166 -5.05 -13.26 -28.27
N VAL A 167 -5.50 -12.51 -27.26
CA VAL A 167 -5.27 -12.83 -25.85
C VAL A 167 -6.43 -13.67 -25.33
N THR A 168 -6.14 -14.89 -24.89
CA THR A 168 -7.11 -15.77 -24.20
C THR A 168 -6.88 -15.73 -22.71
N LEU A 169 -7.96 -15.68 -21.95
CA LEU A 169 -7.96 -15.70 -20.49
C LEU A 169 -8.58 -17.00 -20.00
N ASP A 170 -8.02 -17.54 -18.93
CA ASP A 170 -8.61 -18.67 -18.22
C ASP A 170 -9.85 -18.23 -17.46
N GLN A 171 -10.71 -19.18 -17.10
CA GLN A 171 -11.89 -18.90 -16.28
C GLN A 171 -11.49 -18.27 -14.93
N GLY A 172 -12.16 -17.17 -14.55
CA GLY A 172 -11.87 -16.43 -13.32
C GLY A 172 -10.56 -15.62 -13.36
N VAL A 173 -10.04 -15.37 -14.56
CA VAL A 173 -8.91 -14.46 -14.78
C VAL A 173 -9.39 -13.29 -15.65
N TYR A 174 -9.01 -12.08 -15.26
CA TYR A 174 -9.41 -10.84 -15.92
C TYR A 174 -8.18 -10.15 -16.53
N TYR A 175 -8.39 -9.40 -17.60
CA TYR A 175 -7.34 -8.56 -18.16
C TYR A 175 -7.23 -7.27 -17.36
N ASN A 176 -6.00 -6.91 -17.03
CA ASN A 176 -5.71 -5.63 -16.37
C ASN A 176 -4.40 -5.08 -16.93
N LYS A 177 -4.47 -3.89 -17.49
CA LYS A 177 -3.37 -3.24 -18.21
C LYS A 177 -2.12 -3.00 -17.35
N TYR A 178 -2.29 -2.80 -16.05
CA TYR A 178 -1.21 -2.44 -15.13
C TYR A 178 -0.70 -3.61 -14.29
N MET A 179 -1.36 -4.76 -14.37
CA MET A 179 -0.89 -5.97 -13.67
C MET A 179 0.26 -6.63 -14.45
N ILE A 180 1.25 -7.13 -13.75
CA ILE A 180 2.36 -7.87 -14.38
C ILE A 180 1.80 -9.06 -15.18
N GLY A 181 2.11 -9.12 -16.48
CA GLY A 181 1.57 -10.13 -17.38
C GLY A 181 0.11 -9.88 -17.78
N ASN A 182 -0.45 -8.72 -17.46
CA ASN A 182 -1.80 -8.26 -17.84
C ASN A 182 -2.94 -9.17 -17.39
N LYS A 183 -2.70 -10.06 -16.41
CA LYS A 183 -3.68 -11.04 -15.91
C LYS A 183 -3.82 -10.92 -14.39
N ILE A 184 -5.05 -10.86 -13.92
CA ILE A 184 -5.38 -10.75 -12.50
C ILE A 184 -6.57 -11.66 -12.17
N LYS A 185 -6.54 -12.29 -10.99
CA LYS A 185 -7.68 -13.10 -10.51
C LYS A 185 -8.71 -12.29 -9.74
N MET A 186 -8.35 -11.09 -9.25
CA MET A 186 -9.30 -10.17 -8.63
C MET A 186 -10.29 -9.69 -9.70
N PRO A 187 -11.61 -9.84 -9.52
CA PRO A 187 -12.59 -9.29 -10.43
C PRO A 187 -12.61 -7.75 -10.37
N ASN A 188 -13.17 -7.11 -11.39
CA ASN A 188 -13.48 -5.69 -11.31
C ASN A 188 -14.69 -5.49 -10.39
N ASN A 189 -14.45 -4.97 -9.18
CA ASN A 189 -15.48 -4.80 -8.16
C ASN A 189 -15.93 -3.32 -8.02
N LEU A 190 -15.41 -2.41 -8.83
CA LEU A 190 -15.80 -1.00 -8.79
C LEU A 190 -16.66 -0.68 -10.02
N GLU A 191 -17.85 -0.12 -9.78
CA GLU A 191 -18.77 0.37 -10.79
C GLU A 191 -19.30 1.74 -10.35
N ASP A 192 -19.60 2.61 -11.30
CA ASP A 192 -20.15 3.94 -11.01
C ASP A 192 -21.48 3.82 -10.25
N GLY A 193 -21.58 4.53 -9.13
CA GLY A 193 -22.76 4.48 -8.27
C GLY A 193 -22.85 3.27 -7.34
N LEU A 194 -21.78 2.47 -7.20
CA LEU A 194 -21.76 1.25 -6.39
C LEU A 194 -22.07 1.50 -4.90
N ILE A 195 -21.59 2.62 -4.37
CA ILE A 195 -21.81 3.03 -2.97
C ILE A 195 -22.39 4.44 -2.92
N GLU A 196 -23.07 4.78 -1.83
CA GLU A 196 -23.57 6.12 -1.58
C GLU A 196 -22.71 6.80 -0.51
N TYR A 197 -21.95 7.81 -0.90
CA TYR A 197 -21.13 8.56 0.04
C TYR A 197 -21.98 9.48 0.91
N ALA A 198 -21.73 9.47 2.22
CA ALA A 198 -22.47 10.28 3.20
C ALA A 198 -22.32 11.79 2.98
N ASP A 199 -21.26 12.23 2.31
CA ASP A 199 -20.99 13.63 2.00
C ASP A 199 -21.59 14.10 0.66
N GLY A 200 -22.29 13.20 -0.06
CA GLY A 200 -22.91 13.47 -1.36
C GLY A 200 -21.93 13.54 -2.54
N THR A 201 -20.67 13.13 -2.36
CA THR A 201 -19.71 13.02 -3.45
C THR A 201 -20.15 11.92 -4.43
N ASP A 202 -20.03 12.16 -5.72
CA ASP A 202 -20.33 11.14 -6.74
C ASP A 202 -19.36 9.95 -6.64
N SER A 203 -19.90 8.75 -6.49
CA SER A 203 -19.12 7.51 -6.36
C SER A 203 -18.78 6.92 -7.73
N THR A 204 -18.03 7.65 -8.54
CA THR A 204 -17.47 7.14 -9.79
C THR A 204 -16.34 6.15 -9.49
N VAL A 205 -16.04 5.26 -10.43
CA VAL A 205 -14.90 4.32 -10.32
C VAL A 205 -13.60 5.09 -10.04
N ASP A 206 -13.37 6.21 -10.73
CA ASP A 206 -12.20 7.06 -10.53
C ASP A 206 -12.13 7.62 -9.10
N GLN A 207 -13.25 8.15 -8.58
CA GLN A 207 -13.31 8.72 -7.23
C GLN A 207 -13.11 7.64 -6.17
N MET A 208 -13.81 6.52 -6.26
CA MET A 208 -13.67 5.40 -5.33
C MET A 208 -12.25 4.84 -5.32
N ALA A 209 -11.63 4.69 -6.49
CA ALA A 209 -10.25 4.23 -6.60
C ALA A 209 -9.25 5.21 -5.98
N LYS A 210 -9.45 6.52 -6.13
CA LYS A 210 -8.62 7.55 -5.47
C LYS A 210 -8.79 7.53 -3.95
N ASP A 211 -10.03 7.50 -3.48
CA ASP A 211 -10.34 7.53 -2.07
C ASP A 211 -9.81 6.29 -1.34
N VAL A 212 -10.08 5.09 -1.85
CA VAL A 212 -9.55 3.87 -1.23
C VAL A 212 -8.02 3.79 -1.31
N THR A 213 -7.41 4.26 -2.39
CA THR A 213 -5.94 4.32 -2.49
C THR A 213 -5.35 5.29 -1.47
N THR A 214 -6.00 6.43 -1.21
CA THR A 214 -5.59 7.38 -0.17
C THR A 214 -5.69 6.75 1.21
N PHE A 215 -6.78 6.04 1.49
CA PHE A 215 -6.96 5.29 2.74
C PHE A 215 -5.88 4.20 2.91
N LEU A 216 -5.59 3.42 1.86
CA LEU A 216 -4.54 2.40 1.90
C LEU A 216 -3.13 3.00 2.04
N ALA A 217 -2.91 4.19 1.51
CA ALA A 217 -1.65 4.92 1.71
C ALA A 217 -1.47 5.34 3.17
N TRP A 218 -2.53 5.84 3.79
CA TRP A 218 -2.55 6.13 5.22
C TRP A 218 -2.37 4.86 6.05
N ALA A 219 -3.09 3.80 5.76
CA ALA A 219 -2.96 2.52 6.45
C ALA A 219 -1.52 2.00 6.47
N ALA A 220 -0.79 2.20 5.37
CA ALA A 220 0.61 1.80 5.24
C ALA A 220 1.59 2.77 5.93
N GLU A 221 1.20 4.01 6.19
CA GLU A 221 2.02 5.07 6.80
C GLU A 221 1.18 6.02 7.67
N PRO A 222 0.58 5.53 8.77
CA PRO A 222 -0.29 6.37 9.62
C PRO A 222 0.46 7.58 10.22
N GLU A 223 1.76 7.43 10.47
CA GLU A 223 2.63 8.47 11.04
C GLU A 223 3.27 9.41 9.99
N LEU A 224 2.81 9.41 8.74
CA LEU A 224 3.42 10.18 7.65
C LEU A 224 3.47 11.68 7.98
N GLU A 225 2.37 12.25 8.42
CA GLU A 225 2.28 13.67 8.72
C GLU A 225 3.13 14.08 9.94
N GLU A 226 3.12 13.26 11.00
CA GLU A 226 3.99 13.48 12.16
C GLU A 226 5.46 13.40 11.79
N ARG A 227 5.81 12.42 10.94
CA ARG A 227 7.19 12.28 10.42
C ARG A 227 7.59 13.49 9.58
N HIS A 228 6.71 14.04 8.73
CA HIS A 228 6.99 15.28 7.98
C HIS A 228 7.21 16.46 8.92
N ARG A 229 6.29 16.67 9.88
CA ARG A 229 6.37 17.75 10.86
C ARG A 229 7.63 17.69 11.71
N THR A 230 7.96 16.50 12.21
CA THR A 230 9.18 16.27 13.00
C THR A 230 10.43 16.40 12.14
N GLY A 231 10.40 15.89 10.90
CA GLY A 231 11.52 16.03 9.96
C GLY A 231 11.91 17.49 9.67
N VAL A 232 10.93 18.37 9.46
CA VAL A 232 11.20 19.81 9.28
C VAL A 232 11.89 20.40 10.50
N LYS A 233 11.40 20.12 11.71
CA LYS A 233 12.02 20.59 12.97
C LYS A 233 13.46 20.10 13.11
N VAL A 234 13.71 18.82 12.80
CA VAL A 234 15.05 18.21 12.86
C VAL A 234 16.00 18.86 11.85
N ILE A 235 15.55 19.11 10.63
CA ILE A 235 16.37 19.76 9.59
C ILE A 235 16.78 21.17 10.04
N ILE A 236 15.83 21.98 10.55
CA ILE A 236 16.13 23.32 11.07
C ILE A 236 17.15 23.25 12.21
N TYR A 237 16.94 22.34 13.17
CA TYR A 237 17.86 22.13 14.27
C TYR A 237 19.28 21.78 13.79
N LEU A 238 19.39 20.83 12.84
CA LEU A 238 20.67 20.41 12.30
C LEU A 238 21.39 21.53 11.54
N ILE A 239 20.67 22.36 10.79
CA ILE A 239 21.27 23.51 10.10
C ILE A 239 21.87 24.49 11.13
N LEU A 240 21.11 24.83 12.18
CA LEU A 240 21.58 25.73 13.25
C LEU A 240 22.79 25.14 13.98
N LEU A 241 22.69 23.88 14.38
CA LEU A 241 23.79 23.17 15.07
C LEU A 241 25.05 23.11 14.20
N THR A 242 24.92 22.73 12.93
CA THR A 242 26.04 22.66 12.00
C THR A 242 26.69 24.02 11.81
N THR A 243 25.91 25.07 11.69
CA THR A 243 26.42 26.45 11.59
C THR A 243 27.22 26.85 12.83
N LEU A 244 26.69 26.58 14.05
CA LEU A 244 27.39 26.89 15.29
C LEU A 244 28.70 26.09 15.43
N VAL A 245 28.66 24.80 15.13
CA VAL A 245 29.87 23.93 15.16
C VAL A 245 30.89 24.41 14.15
N TYR A 246 30.47 24.78 12.92
CA TYR A 246 31.36 25.30 11.89
C TYR A 246 32.01 26.63 12.32
N LEU A 247 31.25 27.57 12.87
CA LEU A 247 31.78 28.82 13.39
C LEU A 247 32.74 28.62 14.55
N SER A 248 32.45 27.70 15.46
CA SER A 248 33.32 27.30 16.57
C SER A 248 34.61 26.69 16.05
N MET A 249 34.52 25.79 15.09
CA MET A 249 35.70 25.21 14.43
C MET A 249 36.59 26.31 13.80
N LYS A 250 36.01 27.19 12.99
CA LYS A 250 36.76 28.32 12.40
C LYS A 250 37.43 29.18 13.45
N LYS A 251 36.76 29.45 14.57
CA LYS A 251 37.33 30.26 15.66
C LYS A 251 38.50 29.54 16.33
N ILE A 252 38.44 28.26 16.55
CA ILE A 252 39.54 27.46 17.15
C ILE A 252 40.72 27.41 16.18
N TRP A 253 40.50 27.08 14.91
CA TRP A 253 41.60 26.92 13.94
C TRP A 253 42.26 28.23 13.58
N SER A 254 41.55 29.39 13.61
CA SER A 254 42.17 30.69 13.38
C SER A 254 43.21 31.08 14.41
N ARG A 255 43.29 30.39 15.57
CA ARG A 255 44.35 30.60 16.58
C ARG A 255 45.61 29.76 16.24
N VAL A 256 45.46 28.65 15.55
CA VAL A 256 46.59 27.81 15.16
C VAL A 256 47.39 28.43 14.02
N ASP A 257 46.71 29.07 13.07
CA ASP A 257 47.35 29.73 11.94
C ASP A 257 48.14 31.01 12.31
N THR A 258 48.01 31.53 13.54
CA THR A 258 48.74 32.69 14.04
C THR A 258 49.97 32.34 14.83
N GLU A 259 50.28 31.06 15.09
CA GLU A 259 51.46 30.59 15.84
C GLU A 259 52.52 29.96 14.94
N VAL A 260 52.42 30.09 13.61
CA VAL A 260 53.39 29.71 12.59
C VAL A 260 53.88 30.99 11.91
#